data_f0de29a4cb0010923bbdca94daf0277c
#
_entry.id   f0de29a4cb0010923bbdca94daf0277c
#
_cell.length_a   1.000
_cell.length_b   1.000
_cell.length_c   1.000
_cell.angle_alpha   90.00
_cell.angle_beta   90.00
_cell.angle_gamma   90.00
#
_symmetry.space_group_name_H-M   'P 1'
#
loop_
_entity.id
_entity.type
_entity.pdbx_description
1 polymer ?
#
loop_
_entity_poly.entity_id
_entity_poly.type
_entity_poly.pdbx_seq_one_letter_code
_entity_poly.pdbx_strand_id
1 'polypeptide(L)'
;DGVRINGTFQNVTNLVHLQKDRLTGFYTNEAFFQKAEEILMANKEKNYRFFVSDIENFKAINDRYGNEHSDELLKYLAKSLKNLCKNLVLAGRLSTDVFVCMQEDTGKVQTSKEGLKFQNAILDGAPIKNFVWKHGVYYTRIDRSISAQQMCNRARLAVESIKGNYDVACALYDEKLDKFVKTKQQILENMEDALKNKEFKVYLQPKHD
;
A
#
# COMPACT_ATOMS: atom_id res chain seq x y z
N ASP A 1 54.42 -23.20 -8.84
CA ASP A 1 53.64 -22.00 -9.18
C ASP A 1 52.30 -22.06 -8.51
N GLY A 2 52.20 -21.43 -7.36
CA GLY A 2 50.98 -21.42 -6.55
C GLY A 2 50.11 -20.19 -6.97
N VAL A 3 48.94 -20.45 -7.51
CA VAL A 3 47.92 -19.43 -7.77
C VAL A 3 47.29 -19.06 -6.43
N ARG A 4 47.55 -17.86 -5.92
CA ARG A 4 46.83 -17.27 -4.79
C ARG A 4 45.49 -16.72 -5.28
N ILE A 5 44.39 -17.35 -4.93
CA ILE A 5 43.04 -16.82 -5.12
C ILE A 5 42.73 -15.94 -3.92
N ASN A 6 42.75 -14.61 -4.09
CA ASN A 6 42.25 -13.66 -3.12
C ASN A 6 40.74 -13.52 -3.33
N GLY A 7 39.95 -14.30 -2.59
CA GLY A 7 38.51 -14.19 -2.57
C GLY A 7 38.06 -13.42 -1.33
N THR A 8 37.38 -12.30 -1.50
CA THR A 8 36.66 -11.63 -0.41
C THR A 8 35.35 -12.36 -0.18
N PHE A 9 35.25 -13.10 0.94
CA PHE A 9 33.98 -13.68 1.39
C PHE A 9 33.10 -12.58 1.96
N GLN A 10 32.17 -12.05 1.20
CA GLN A 10 31.08 -11.25 1.75
C GLN A 10 30.06 -12.20 2.39
N ASN A 11 29.67 -11.89 3.63
CA ASN A 11 28.65 -12.67 4.35
C ASN A 11 27.28 -12.37 3.74
N VAL A 12 26.89 -13.14 2.73
CA VAL A 12 25.63 -13.02 1.97
C VAL A 12 24.41 -13.17 2.89
N THR A 13 24.54 -13.90 4.00
CA THR A 13 23.47 -14.11 4.98
C THR A 13 23.03 -12.77 5.60
N ASN A 14 23.98 -11.89 5.94
CA ASN A 14 23.65 -10.58 6.48
C ASN A 14 22.96 -9.66 5.44
N LEU A 15 23.34 -9.75 4.16
CA LEU A 15 22.70 -8.98 3.09
C LEU A 15 21.26 -9.42 2.84
N VAL A 16 20.98 -10.72 2.92
CA VAL A 16 19.61 -11.27 2.78
C VAL A 16 18.74 -10.86 3.98
N HIS A 17 19.29 -10.83 5.19
CA HIS A 17 18.58 -10.38 6.38
C HIS A 17 18.23 -8.89 6.36
N LEU A 18 19.06 -8.04 5.72
CA LEU A 18 18.78 -6.61 5.56
C LEU A 18 17.63 -6.32 4.57
N GLN A 19 17.31 -7.29 3.69
CA GLN A 19 16.22 -7.14 2.72
C GLN A 19 14.83 -7.52 3.25
N LYS A 20 14.77 -8.12 4.44
CA LYS A 20 13.52 -8.58 5.05
C LYS A 20 13.22 -7.84 6.35
N ASP A 21 11.96 -7.44 6.50
CA ASP A 21 11.42 -6.94 7.75
C ASP A 21 11.43 -8.06 8.80
N ARG A 22 12.06 -7.80 9.95
CA ARG A 22 12.26 -8.83 11.00
C ARG A 22 10.96 -9.29 11.64
N LEU A 23 9.95 -8.41 11.70
CA LEU A 23 8.68 -8.71 12.34
C LEU A 23 7.80 -9.60 11.47
N THR A 24 7.70 -9.28 10.19
CA THR A 24 6.72 -9.89 9.27
C THR A 24 7.33 -10.87 8.28
N GLY A 25 8.65 -10.81 8.05
CA GLY A 25 9.35 -11.59 7.04
C GLY A 25 9.11 -11.11 5.60
N PHE A 26 8.35 -10.04 5.41
CA PHE A 26 8.14 -9.40 4.11
C PHE A 26 9.39 -8.61 3.69
N TYR A 27 9.47 -8.22 2.42
CA TYR A 27 10.55 -7.35 1.99
C TYR A 27 10.45 -5.97 2.64
N THR A 28 11.60 -5.39 2.98
CA THR A 28 11.66 -3.98 3.37
C THR A 28 11.26 -3.09 2.19
N ASN A 29 10.97 -1.82 2.46
CA ASN A 29 10.57 -0.84 1.44
C ASN A 29 11.52 -0.85 0.23
N GLU A 30 12.82 -0.62 0.49
CA GLU A 30 13.84 -0.55 -0.57
C GLU A 30 13.96 -1.87 -1.34
N ALA A 31 14.03 -2.99 -0.64
CA ALA A 31 14.17 -4.30 -1.25
C ALA A 31 12.93 -4.71 -2.06
N PHE A 32 11.74 -4.29 -1.61
CA PHE A 32 10.50 -4.53 -2.35
C PHE A 32 10.52 -3.80 -3.70
N PHE A 33 10.83 -2.50 -3.72
CA PHE A 33 10.84 -1.75 -4.96
C PHE A 33 11.93 -2.22 -5.92
N GLN A 34 13.13 -2.50 -5.43
CA GLN A 34 14.19 -3.06 -6.28
C GLN A 34 13.73 -4.35 -6.96
N LYS A 35 13.17 -5.30 -6.19
CA LYS A 35 12.70 -6.58 -6.74
C LYS A 35 11.48 -6.43 -7.64
N ALA A 36 10.58 -5.51 -7.34
CA ALA A 36 9.42 -5.24 -8.19
C ALA A 36 9.86 -4.72 -9.57
N GLU A 37 10.83 -3.81 -9.62
CA GLU A 37 11.41 -3.32 -10.88
C GLU A 37 12.09 -4.45 -11.69
N GLU A 38 12.89 -5.29 -11.02
CA GLU A 38 13.52 -6.46 -11.64
C GLU A 38 12.46 -7.38 -12.30
N ILE A 39 11.36 -7.66 -11.58
CA ILE A 39 10.27 -8.50 -12.09
C ILE A 39 9.54 -7.84 -13.26
N LEU A 40 9.25 -6.54 -13.17
CA LEU A 40 8.58 -5.78 -14.23
C LEU A 40 9.42 -5.74 -15.52
N MET A 41 10.73 -5.56 -15.38
CA MET A 41 11.66 -5.54 -16.52
C MET A 41 11.81 -6.92 -17.15
N ALA A 42 11.90 -7.97 -16.36
CA ALA A 42 12.09 -9.35 -16.83
C ALA A 42 10.84 -9.94 -17.50
N ASN A 43 9.64 -9.42 -17.18
CA ASN A 43 8.36 -10.00 -17.61
C ASN A 43 7.47 -8.95 -18.30
N LYS A 44 7.92 -8.39 -19.40
CA LYS A 44 7.25 -7.28 -20.12
C LYS A 44 5.83 -7.63 -20.60
N GLU A 45 5.59 -8.89 -20.91
CA GLU A 45 4.30 -9.39 -21.40
C GLU A 45 3.26 -9.66 -20.30
N LYS A 46 3.71 -9.74 -19.05
CA LYS A 46 2.81 -10.02 -17.93
C LYS A 46 2.30 -8.72 -17.33
N ASN A 47 1.02 -8.71 -16.96
CA ASN A 47 0.44 -7.64 -16.16
C ASN A 47 0.41 -8.03 -14.69
N TYR A 48 0.55 -7.01 -13.84
CA TYR A 48 0.53 -7.14 -12.40
C TYR A 48 -0.45 -6.15 -11.78
N ARG A 49 -0.84 -6.42 -10.54
CA ARG A 49 -1.52 -5.46 -9.69
C ARG A 49 -0.72 -5.24 -8.42
N PHE A 50 -0.66 -4.00 -8.00
CA PHE A 50 -0.14 -3.60 -6.70
C PHE A 50 -1.33 -3.40 -5.77
N PHE A 51 -1.33 -4.17 -4.69
CA PHE A 51 -2.36 -4.12 -3.66
C PHE A 51 -1.71 -3.56 -2.40
N VAL A 52 -2.05 -2.33 -2.04
CA VAL A 52 -1.53 -1.65 -0.86
C VAL A 52 -2.58 -1.69 0.24
N SER A 53 -2.16 -1.99 1.46
CA SER A 53 -3.02 -2.09 2.64
C SER A 53 -2.50 -1.18 3.74
N ASP A 54 -3.40 -0.46 4.41
CA ASP A 54 -3.10 0.52 5.44
C ASP A 54 -4.10 0.37 6.61
N ILE A 55 -3.61 0.39 7.85
CA ILE A 55 -4.45 0.32 9.04
C ILE A 55 -4.76 1.75 9.50
N GLU A 56 -6.04 2.12 9.48
CA GLU A 56 -6.44 3.45 9.95
C GLU A 56 -6.13 3.62 11.43
N ASN A 57 -5.51 4.75 11.78
CA ASN A 57 -5.20 5.13 13.16
C ASN A 57 -4.39 4.08 13.93
N PHE A 58 -3.42 3.40 13.28
CA PHE A 58 -2.59 2.38 13.91
C PHE A 58 -1.89 2.86 15.18
N LYS A 59 -1.53 4.15 15.25
CA LYS A 59 -1.00 4.75 16.48
C LYS A 59 -1.95 4.59 17.67
N ALA A 60 -3.25 4.82 17.47
CA ALA A 60 -4.24 4.65 18.53
C ALA A 60 -4.38 3.17 18.97
N ILE A 61 -4.14 2.22 18.05
CA ILE A 61 -4.06 0.79 18.39
C ILE A 61 -2.85 0.52 19.29
N ASN A 62 -1.68 1.04 18.94
CA ASN A 62 -0.48 0.94 19.76
C ASN A 62 -0.66 1.56 21.15
N ASP A 63 -1.25 2.75 21.22
CA ASP A 63 -1.49 3.44 22.48
C ASP A 63 -2.47 2.67 23.38
N ARG A 64 -3.45 1.97 22.79
CA ARG A 64 -4.48 1.22 23.52
C ARG A 64 -4.04 -0.18 23.94
N TYR A 65 -3.38 -0.92 23.05
CA TYR A 65 -3.08 -2.35 23.27
C TYR A 65 -1.60 -2.64 23.53
N GLY A 66 -0.73 -1.63 23.37
CA GLY A 66 0.71 -1.76 23.50
C GLY A 66 1.38 -2.36 22.25
N ASN A 67 2.72 -2.22 22.20
CA ASN A 67 3.50 -2.64 21.05
C ASN A 67 3.46 -4.15 20.80
N GLU A 68 3.44 -4.95 21.88
CA GLU A 68 3.47 -6.42 21.77
C GLU A 68 2.23 -6.96 21.03
N HIS A 69 1.04 -6.54 21.43
CA HIS A 69 -0.20 -6.96 20.77
C HIS A 69 -0.33 -6.38 19.35
N SER A 70 0.17 -5.17 19.14
CA SER A 70 0.21 -4.55 17.81
C SER A 70 1.16 -5.30 16.88
N ASP A 71 2.30 -5.77 17.38
CA ASP A 71 3.23 -6.61 16.64
C ASP A 71 2.62 -7.96 16.28
N GLU A 72 1.84 -8.57 17.19
CA GLU A 72 1.09 -9.79 16.91
C GLU A 72 0.05 -9.57 15.80
N LEU A 73 -0.66 -8.42 15.82
CA LEU A 73 -1.56 -8.04 14.75
C LEU A 73 -0.83 -7.93 13.40
N LEU A 74 0.30 -7.24 13.36
CA LEU A 74 1.09 -7.06 12.13
C LEU A 74 1.61 -8.41 11.57
N LYS A 75 2.10 -9.30 12.44
CA LYS A 75 2.51 -10.67 12.06
C LYS A 75 1.32 -11.46 11.49
N TYR A 76 0.18 -11.38 12.14
CA TYR A 76 -1.05 -12.03 11.71
C TYR A 76 -1.49 -11.54 10.33
N LEU A 77 -1.52 -10.21 10.11
CA LEU A 77 -1.91 -9.61 8.84
C LEU A 77 -0.96 -9.99 7.70
N ALA A 78 0.36 -9.98 7.95
CA ALA A 78 1.34 -10.43 6.97
C ALA A 78 1.14 -11.89 6.58
N LYS A 79 0.92 -12.79 7.56
CA LYS A 79 0.62 -14.20 7.32
C LYS A 79 -0.67 -14.38 6.52
N SER A 80 -1.71 -13.61 6.85
CA SER A 80 -3.00 -13.64 6.17
C SER A 80 -2.89 -13.16 4.73
N LEU A 81 -2.18 -12.06 4.46
CA LEU A 81 -1.88 -11.60 3.11
C LEU A 81 -1.16 -12.68 2.30
N LYS A 82 -0.13 -13.29 2.86
CA LYS A 82 0.63 -14.36 2.18
C LYS A 82 -0.25 -15.55 1.80
N ASN A 83 -1.19 -15.92 2.66
CA ASN A 83 -2.04 -17.10 2.47
C ASN A 83 -3.24 -16.83 1.56
N LEU A 84 -3.82 -15.64 1.63
CA LEU A 84 -5.07 -15.31 0.94
C LEU A 84 -4.87 -14.58 -0.39
N CYS A 85 -3.73 -13.90 -0.58
CA CYS A 85 -3.40 -13.27 -1.85
C CYS A 85 -3.05 -14.32 -2.90
N LYS A 86 -4.00 -14.62 -3.78
CA LYS A 86 -3.76 -15.52 -4.92
C LYS A 86 -2.76 -14.89 -5.89
N ASN A 87 -1.94 -15.72 -6.54
CA ASN A 87 -0.92 -15.29 -7.51
C ASN A 87 0.03 -14.21 -6.95
N LEU A 88 0.34 -14.32 -5.66
CA LEU A 88 1.29 -13.44 -5.00
C LEU A 88 2.70 -13.69 -5.55
N VAL A 89 3.31 -12.62 -6.08
CA VAL A 89 4.66 -12.63 -6.65
C VAL A 89 5.66 -12.06 -5.66
N LEU A 90 5.28 -10.96 -5.00
CA LEU A 90 6.13 -10.25 -4.06
C LEU A 90 5.28 -9.61 -2.96
N ALA A 91 5.81 -9.59 -1.72
CA ALA A 91 5.17 -8.91 -0.61
C ALA A 91 6.19 -8.08 0.17
N GLY A 92 5.82 -6.86 0.55
CA GLY A 92 6.64 -5.92 1.28
C GLY A 92 5.89 -5.24 2.41
N ARG A 93 6.65 -4.71 3.37
CA ARG A 93 6.19 -3.80 4.41
C ARG A 93 6.83 -2.45 4.15
N LEU A 94 6.03 -1.48 3.71
CA LEU A 94 6.53 -0.18 3.27
C LEU A 94 6.78 0.79 4.43
N SER A 95 6.01 0.64 5.49
CA SER A 95 6.16 1.41 6.74
C SER A 95 5.58 0.60 7.90
N THR A 96 5.34 1.24 9.04
CA THR A 96 4.91 0.59 10.29
C THR A 96 3.70 -0.31 10.11
N ASP A 97 2.68 0.15 9.39
CA ASP A 97 1.35 -0.48 9.23
C ASP A 97 0.91 -0.58 7.76
N VAL A 98 1.80 -0.25 6.83
CA VAL A 98 1.52 -0.29 5.40
C VAL A 98 2.18 -1.50 4.76
N PHE A 99 1.36 -2.37 4.20
CA PHE A 99 1.79 -3.54 3.45
C PHE A 99 1.54 -3.35 1.95
N VAL A 100 2.34 -4.03 1.15
CA VAL A 100 2.15 -4.10 -0.30
C VAL A 100 2.30 -5.53 -0.78
N CYS A 101 1.44 -5.92 -1.71
CA CYS A 101 1.52 -7.19 -2.43
C CYS A 101 1.52 -6.90 -3.92
N MET A 102 2.51 -7.43 -4.64
CA MET A 102 2.52 -7.50 -6.09
C MET A 102 1.99 -8.87 -6.51
N GLN A 103 0.94 -8.89 -7.31
CA GLN A 103 0.25 -10.10 -7.75
C GLN A 103 0.16 -10.11 -9.27
N GLU A 104 0.25 -11.29 -9.89
CA GLU A 104 -0.01 -11.43 -11.32
C GLU A 104 -1.49 -11.10 -11.62
N ASP A 105 -1.73 -10.22 -12.57
CA ASP A 105 -3.08 -9.82 -12.96
C ASP A 105 -3.72 -10.86 -13.88
N THR A 106 -4.82 -11.42 -13.45
CA THR A 106 -5.60 -12.43 -14.20
C THR A 106 -6.64 -11.81 -15.13
N GLY A 107 -6.63 -10.49 -15.32
CA GLY A 107 -7.62 -9.77 -16.11
C GLY A 107 -8.95 -9.48 -15.38
N LYS A 108 -9.15 -10.06 -14.19
CA LYS A 108 -10.33 -9.77 -13.37
C LYS A 108 -10.12 -8.53 -12.54
N VAL A 109 -11.06 -7.59 -12.64
CA VAL A 109 -11.08 -6.39 -11.77
C VAL A 109 -11.67 -6.79 -10.43
N GLN A 110 -10.96 -6.46 -9.35
CA GLN A 110 -11.45 -6.69 -7.99
C GLN A 110 -12.62 -5.74 -7.70
N THR A 111 -13.75 -6.28 -7.29
CA THR A 111 -14.92 -5.49 -6.89
C THR A 111 -14.83 -5.10 -5.40
N SER A 112 -15.53 -4.02 -5.01
CA SER A 112 -15.64 -3.64 -3.59
C SER A 112 -16.20 -4.77 -2.73
N LYS A 113 -17.14 -5.57 -3.27
CA LYS A 113 -17.72 -6.74 -2.57
C LYS A 113 -16.69 -7.85 -2.33
N GLU A 114 -15.79 -8.09 -3.29
CA GLU A 114 -14.69 -9.06 -3.12
C GLU A 114 -13.66 -8.54 -2.13
N GLY A 115 -13.37 -7.24 -2.14
CA GLY A 115 -12.52 -6.58 -1.16
C GLY A 115 -13.07 -6.72 0.27
N LEU A 116 -14.37 -6.51 0.49
CA LEU A 116 -15.03 -6.72 1.78
C LEU A 116 -14.97 -8.19 2.23
N LYS A 117 -15.22 -9.14 1.35
CA LYS A 117 -15.11 -10.57 1.68
C LYS A 117 -13.69 -10.94 2.10
N PHE A 118 -12.69 -10.45 1.37
CA PHE A 118 -11.28 -10.65 1.68
C PHE A 118 -10.94 -10.08 3.05
N GLN A 119 -11.35 -8.85 3.32
CA GLN A 119 -11.14 -8.19 4.61
C GLN A 119 -11.81 -8.97 5.75
N ASN A 120 -13.07 -9.33 5.64
CA ASN A 120 -13.80 -10.04 6.69
C ASN A 120 -13.15 -11.39 7.01
N ALA A 121 -12.70 -12.14 6.00
CA ALA A 121 -11.99 -13.39 6.21
C ALA A 121 -10.69 -13.22 7.02
N ILE A 122 -10.08 -12.05 6.99
CA ILE A 122 -8.89 -11.72 7.79
C ILE A 122 -9.29 -11.24 9.17
N LEU A 123 -10.26 -10.33 9.26
CA LEU A 123 -10.69 -9.73 10.53
C LEU A 123 -11.22 -10.77 11.52
N ASP A 124 -11.91 -11.82 11.03
CA ASP A 124 -12.48 -12.87 11.87
C ASP A 124 -11.45 -13.58 12.75
N GLY A 125 -10.24 -13.79 12.24
CA GLY A 125 -9.14 -14.44 12.97
C GLY A 125 -8.14 -13.48 13.62
N ALA A 126 -8.33 -12.15 13.52
CA ALA A 126 -7.36 -11.18 14.00
C ALA A 126 -7.27 -11.16 15.54
N PRO A 127 -6.06 -11.00 16.12
CA PRO A 127 -5.88 -10.95 17.58
C PRO A 127 -6.46 -9.69 18.21
N ILE A 128 -6.51 -8.59 17.45
CA ILE A 128 -7.21 -7.36 17.86
C ILE A 128 -8.47 -7.22 16.99
N LYS A 129 -9.57 -6.86 17.63
CA LYS A 129 -10.84 -6.59 16.95
C LYS A 129 -11.07 -5.07 16.81
N ASN A 130 -12.02 -4.71 15.96
CA ASN A 130 -12.47 -3.32 15.79
C ASN A 130 -11.37 -2.35 15.30
N PHE A 131 -10.54 -2.80 14.36
CA PHE A 131 -9.67 -1.93 13.58
C PHE A 131 -10.17 -1.83 12.15
N VAL A 132 -9.82 -0.74 11.50
CA VAL A 132 -10.17 -0.47 10.11
C VAL A 132 -8.96 -0.70 9.23
N TRP A 133 -9.08 -1.59 8.24
CA TRP A 133 -8.00 -1.93 7.32
C TRP A 133 -8.44 -1.63 5.90
N LYS A 134 -7.81 -0.66 5.27
CA LYS A 134 -8.15 -0.18 3.94
C LYS A 134 -7.18 -0.70 2.90
N HIS A 135 -7.69 -0.86 1.70
CA HIS A 135 -6.93 -1.40 0.58
C HIS A 135 -7.07 -0.53 -0.66
N GLY A 136 -5.98 -0.37 -1.37
CA GLY A 136 -5.96 0.30 -2.67
C GLY A 136 -5.27 -0.56 -3.71
N VAL A 137 -5.76 -0.53 -4.92
CA VAL A 137 -5.27 -1.35 -6.03
C VAL A 137 -4.89 -0.50 -7.22
N TYR A 138 -3.71 -0.77 -7.78
CA TYR A 138 -3.26 -0.25 -9.06
C TYR A 138 -2.93 -1.41 -10.00
N TYR A 139 -3.39 -1.33 -11.25
CA TYR A 139 -3.08 -2.32 -12.28
C TYR A 139 -2.05 -1.79 -13.27
N THR A 140 -0.99 -2.55 -13.56
CA THR A 140 0.06 -2.14 -14.50
C THR A 140 -0.45 -1.92 -15.93
N ARG A 141 -1.60 -2.49 -16.29
CA ARG A 141 -2.25 -2.26 -17.57
C ARG A 141 -2.79 -0.83 -17.75
N ILE A 142 -2.91 -0.04 -16.67
CA ILE A 142 -3.31 1.37 -16.75
C ILE A 142 -2.17 2.19 -17.35
N ASP A 143 -0.99 2.05 -16.76
CA ASP A 143 0.24 2.68 -17.24
C ASP A 143 1.43 1.90 -16.70
N ARG A 144 2.13 1.21 -17.58
CA ARG A 144 3.29 0.38 -17.23
C ARG A 144 4.61 1.16 -17.29
N SER A 145 4.61 2.37 -17.86
CA SER A 145 5.83 3.16 -18.06
C SER A 145 6.37 3.79 -16.77
N ILE A 146 5.54 3.86 -15.72
CA ILE A 146 5.90 4.42 -14.42
C ILE A 146 6.62 3.38 -13.55
N SER A 147 7.40 3.86 -12.58
CA SER A 147 8.11 3.00 -11.64
C SER A 147 7.17 2.24 -10.70
N ALA A 148 7.64 1.11 -10.14
CA ALA A 148 6.92 0.35 -9.12
C ALA A 148 6.54 1.21 -7.90
N GLN A 149 7.43 2.15 -7.53
CA GLN A 149 7.14 3.11 -6.47
C GLN A 149 5.96 4.03 -6.82
N GLN A 150 5.91 4.54 -8.05
CA GLN A 150 4.79 5.36 -8.52
C GLN A 150 3.50 4.55 -8.60
N MET A 151 3.56 3.27 -9.02
CA MET A 151 2.42 2.35 -9.02
C MET A 151 1.86 2.16 -7.60
N CYS A 152 2.73 1.94 -6.60
CA CYS A 152 2.33 1.85 -5.20
C CYS A 152 1.76 3.17 -4.67
N ASN A 153 2.34 4.32 -5.04
CA ASN A 153 1.80 5.62 -4.65
C ASN A 153 0.38 5.84 -5.20
N ARG A 154 0.11 5.42 -6.45
CA ARG A 154 -1.24 5.45 -7.03
C ARG A 154 -2.20 4.52 -6.27
N ALA A 155 -1.76 3.32 -5.90
CA ALA A 155 -2.55 2.44 -5.03
C ALA A 155 -2.83 3.07 -3.65
N ARG A 156 -1.85 3.77 -3.05
CA ARG A 156 -2.05 4.51 -1.78
C ARG A 156 -3.06 5.64 -1.93
N LEU A 157 -3.05 6.38 -3.03
CA LEU A 157 -4.07 7.42 -3.30
C LEU A 157 -5.47 6.80 -3.33
N ALA A 158 -5.63 5.58 -3.84
CA ALA A 158 -6.89 4.85 -3.77
C ALA A 158 -7.26 4.51 -2.31
N VAL A 159 -6.31 4.10 -1.46
CA VAL A 159 -6.56 3.93 -0.01
C VAL A 159 -7.05 5.25 0.61
N GLU A 160 -6.33 6.35 0.38
CA GLU A 160 -6.66 7.66 0.96
C GLU A 160 -8.05 8.15 0.55
N SER A 161 -8.52 7.82 -0.67
CA SER A 161 -9.84 8.24 -1.16
C SER A 161 -11.02 7.61 -0.39
N ILE A 162 -10.77 6.53 0.35
CA ILE A 162 -11.80 5.80 1.11
C ILE A 162 -11.60 5.83 2.62
N LYS A 163 -10.57 6.52 3.12
CA LYS A 163 -10.40 6.71 4.58
C LYS A 163 -11.59 7.45 5.15
N GLY A 164 -12.03 7.01 6.33
CA GLY A 164 -13.24 7.54 6.99
C GLY A 164 -14.56 7.02 6.42
N ASN A 165 -14.57 6.28 5.31
CA ASN A 165 -15.77 5.62 4.81
C ASN A 165 -15.77 4.14 5.21
N TYR A 166 -16.53 3.78 6.24
CA TYR A 166 -16.53 2.44 6.82
C TYR A 166 -17.21 1.38 5.95
N ASP A 167 -18.01 1.78 4.97
CA ASP A 167 -18.72 0.87 4.06
C ASP A 167 -17.82 0.37 2.91
N VAL A 168 -16.67 0.99 2.71
CA VAL A 168 -15.75 0.67 1.61
C VAL A 168 -14.40 0.22 2.17
N ALA A 169 -14.03 -1.02 1.89
CA ALA A 169 -12.76 -1.60 2.31
C ALA A 169 -11.66 -1.48 1.27
N CYS A 170 -12.03 -1.41 -0.03
CA CYS A 170 -11.08 -1.45 -1.12
C CYS A 170 -11.49 -0.46 -2.22
N ALA A 171 -10.51 0.29 -2.74
CA ALA A 171 -10.66 1.18 -3.88
C ALA A 171 -9.66 0.84 -4.98
N LEU A 172 -10.05 1.12 -6.22
CA LEU A 172 -9.19 1.02 -7.39
C LEU A 172 -8.72 2.41 -7.79
N TYR A 173 -7.45 2.51 -8.18
CA TYR A 173 -6.96 3.70 -8.84
C TYR A 173 -7.45 3.69 -10.29
N ASP A 174 -8.19 4.70 -10.68
CA ASP A 174 -8.73 4.89 -12.02
C ASP A 174 -8.53 6.35 -12.50
N GLU A 175 -8.91 6.63 -13.74
CA GLU A 175 -8.81 7.97 -14.32
C GLU A 175 -9.63 9.04 -13.57
N LYS A 176 -10.74 8.66 -12.95
CA LYS A 176 -11.58 9.60 -12.18
C LYS A 176 -10.85 10.03 -10.91
N LEU A 177 -10.25 9.07 -10.22
CA LEU A 177 -9.45 9.34 -9.04
C LEU A 177 -8.20 10.16 -9.39
N ASP A 178 -7.53 9.84 -10.51
CA ASP A 178 -6.37 10.60 -11.01
C ASP A 178 -6.74 12.08 -11.25
N LYS A 179 -7.85 12.32 -11.94
CA LYS A 179 -8.37 13.68 -12.17
C LYS A 179 -8.71 14.39 -10.87
N PHE A 180 -9.39 13.71 -9.95
CA PHE A 180 -9.76 14.27 -8.65
C PHE A 180 -8.51 14.69 -7.86
N VAL A 181 -7.50 13.84 -7.77
CA VAL A 181 -6.25 14.13 -7.06
C VAL A 181 -5.51 15.30 -7.70
N LYS A 182 -5.38 15.33 -9.02
CA LYS A 182 -4.74 16.42 -9.76
C LYS A 182 -5.49 17.75 -9.55
N THR A 183 -6.81 17.76 -9.65
CA THR A 183 -7.62 18.94 -9.41
C THR A 183 -7.46 19.46 -7.98
N LYS A 184 -7.51 18.55 -6.99
CA LYS A 184 -7.28 18.91 -5.57
C LYS A 184 -5.91 19.54 -5.36
N GLN A 185 -4.88 18.98 -5.96
CA GLN A 185 -3.52 19.51 -5.87
C GLN A 185 -3.42 20.89 -6.52
N GLN A 186 -3.97 21.09 -7.72
CA GLN A 186 -4.03 22.40 -8.38
C GLN A 186 -4.75 23.46 -7.54
N ILE A 187 -5.86 23.08 -6.89
CA ILE A 187 -6.56 24.00 -5.97
C ILE A 187 -5.67 24.40 -4.81
N LEU A 188 -4.96 23.44 -4.20
CA LEU A 188 -4.05 23.71 -3.07
C LEU A 188 -2.85 24.58 -3.49
N GLU A 189 -2.27 24.34 -4.65
CA GLU A 189 -1.14 25.11 -5.18
C GLU A 189 -1.55 26.57 -5.49
N ASN A 190 -2.77 26.78 -5.96
CA ASN A 190 -3.27 28.12 -6.31
C ASN A 190 -3.95 28.84 -5.12
N MET A 191 -4.11 28.19 -3.97
CA MET A 191 -4.92 28.74 -2.86
C MET A 191 -4.37 30.05 -2.28
N GLU A 192 -3.04 30.17 -2.17
CA GLU A 192 -2.42 31.40 -1.66
C GLU A 192 -2.62 32.59 -2.61
N ASP A 193 -2.50 32.36 -3.90
CA ASP A 193 -2.71 33.39 -4.91
C ASP A 193 -4.18 33.80 -5.02
N ALA A 194 -5.09 32.81 -4.95
CA ALA A 194 -6.53 33.07 -4.89
C ALA A 194 -6.91 33.89 -3.65
N LEU A 195 -6.24 33.66 -2.50
CA LEU A 195 -6.45 34.49 -1.30
C LEU A 195 -5.95 35.91 -1.50
N LYS A 196 -4.75 36.13 -2.05
CA LYS A 196 -4.18 37.43 -2.37
C LYS A 196 -5.06 38.19 -3.37
N ASN A 197 -5.60 37.49 -4.36
CA ASN A 197 -6.47 38.05 -5.39
C ASN A 197 -7.92 38.28 -4.94
N LYS A 198 -8.25 37.97 -3.65
CA LYS A 198 -9.60 38.12 -3.07
C LYS A 198 -10.68 37.29 -3.80
N GLU A 199 -10.32 36.11 -4.31
CA GLU A 199 -11.25 35.23 -5.02
C GLU A 199 -12.18 34.47 -4.06
N PHE A 200 -11.80 34.35 -2.76
CA PHE A 200 -12.64 33.73 -1.75
C PHE A 200 -13.81 34.61 -1.36
N LYS A 201 -15.01 34.03 -1.37
CA LYS A 201 -16.25 34.70 -0.94
C LYS A 201 -16.79 34.00 0.30
N VAL A 202 -17.19 34.78 1.30
CA VAL A 202 -17.83 34.27 2.50
C VAL A 202 -19.33 34.16 2.28
N TYR A 203 -19.89 32.97 2.48
CA TYR A 203 -21.32 32.71 2.49
C TYR A 203 -21.76 32.37 3.90
N LEU A 204 -22.81 33.04 4.38
CA LEU A 204 -23.42 32.75 5.69
C LEU A 204 -24.66 31.89 5.48
N GLN A 205 -24.76 30.78 6.17
CA GLN A 205 -25.94 29.94 6.19
C GLN A 205 -26.64 30.11 7.55
N PRO A 206 -27.89 30.60 7.58
CA PRO A 206 -28.63 30.74 8.81
C PRO A 206 -28.89 29.33 9.40
N LYS A 207 -28.61 29.16 10.71
CA LYS A 207 -29.10 28.03 11.47
C LYS A 207 -30.48 28.38 12.00
N HIS A 208 -31.45 27.56 11.70
CA HIS A 208 -32.76 27.58 12.38
C HIS A 208 -32.67 26.63 13.56
N ASP A 209 -33.08 27.15 14.75
CA ASP A 209 -33.25 26.34 15.96
C ASP A 209 -34.50 25.47 15.85
#